data_c9caa280e1bf00e155352daf0351e9f2
#
_entry.id   c9caa280e1bf00e155352daf0351e9f2
#
_cell.length_a   1.000
_cell.length_b   1.000
_cell.length_c   1.000
_cell.angle_alpha   90.00
_cell.angle_beta   90.00
_cell.angle_gamma   90.00
#
_symmetry.space_group_name_H-M   'P 1'
#
loop_
_entity.id
_entity.type
_entity.pdbx_description
1 polymer ?
#
loop_
_entity_poly.entity_id
_entity_poly.type
_entity_poly.pdbx_seq_one_letter_code
_entity_poly.pdbx_strand_id
1 'polypeptide(L)'
;MGRIPKWRRVAFIPEITYFKPVGVSLRALDKVRLSVEEAEAIRLKDLEGMGQEECAQRMSISRPTFHRVLESARGKLADALLNGKAIRIEGGNFEMAMRRFRCTNGHEWDVPFEVMVNEPPRFCPTCNTLNILPTQPFGSGWGRRGWAGNRGRGTIDRGGQPASGQE
;
A
#
# COMPACT_ATOMS: atom_id res chain seq x y z
N MET A 1 9.35 31.69 11.12
CA MET A 1 10.20 30.52 10.87
C MET A 1 9.34 29.38 10.35
N GLY A 2 9.49 29.01 9.09
CA GLY A 2 8.79 27.89 8.49
C GLY A 2 9.21 26.56 9.13
N ARG A 3 8.24 25.77 9.58
CA ARG A 3 8.50 24.45 10.16
C ARG A 3 9.09 23.56 9.05
N ILE A 4 10.31 23.07 9.25
CA ILE A 4 10.96 22.12 8.31
C ILE A 4 10.01 20.94 8.12
N PRO A 5 9.62 20.59 6.88
CA PRO A 5 8.76 19.43 6.63
C PRO A 5 9.45 18.18 7.17
N LYS A 6 8.78 17.48 8.09
CA LYS A 6 9.28 16.17 8.53
C LYS A 6 9.11 15.17 7.40
N TRP A 7 10.19 14.53 7.02
CA TRP A 7 10.17 13.39 6.12
C TRP A 7 9.36 12.25 6.74
N ARG A 8 8.55 11.61 5.93
CA ARG A 8 7.73 10.47 6.35
C ARG A 8 8.36 9.20 5.84
N ARG A 9 8.49 8.22 6.71
CA ARG A 9 9.08 6.94 6.31
C ARG A 9 8.07 6.15 5.48
N VAL A 10 8.52 5.67 4.32
CA VAL A 10 7.76 4.88 3.36
C VAL A 10 8.49 3.57 3.12
N ALA A 11 7.79 2.45 3.23
CA ALA A 11 8.37 1.13 3.01
C ALA A 11 8.17 0.60 1.59
N PHE A 12 7.26 1.20 0.81
CA PHE A 12 6.89 0.69 -0.49
C PHE A 12 6.47 1.82 -1.45
N ILE A 13 6.99 1.78 -2.67
CA ILE A 13 6.51 2.59 -3.78
C ILE A 13 5.83 1.66 -4.77
N PRO A 14 4.55 1.90 -5.15
CA PRO A 14 3.88 1.09 -6.16
C PRO A 14 4.59 1.15 -7.51
N GLU A 15 4.75 0.02 -8.18
CA GLU A 15 5.27 -0.03 -9.55
C GLU A 15 4.33 0.68 -10.54
N ILE A 16 3.02 0.50 -10.34
CA ILE A 16 2.00 1.17 -11.13
C ILE A 16 1.54 2.41 -10.38
N THR A 17 1.86 3.55 -10.94
CA THR A 17 1.58 4.86 -10.33
C THR A 17 0.48 5.65 -11.03
N TYR A 18 -0.16 5.05 -12.04
CA TYR A 18 -1.19 5.73 -12.81
C TYR A 18 -2.42 4.85 -13.00
N PHE A 19 -3.60 5.35 -12.59
CA PHE A 19 -4.90 4.70 -12.74
C PHE A 19 -5.85 5.63 -13.46
N LYS A 20 -6.64 5.12 -14.38
CA LYS A 20 -7.64 5.89 -15.11
C LYS A 20 -8.89 5.07 -15.42
N PRO A 21 -10.05 5.71 -15.60
CA PRO A 21 -11.22 5.05 -16.17
C PRO A 21 -10.96 4.46 -17.55
N VAL A 22 -11.48 3.28 -17.79
CA VAL A 22 -11.37 2.58 -19.08
C VAL A 22 -12.13 3.34 -20.15
N GLY A 23 -11.60 3.38 -21.36
CA GLY A 23 -12.26 4.00 -22.52
C GLY A 23 -12.14 5.54 -22.59
N VAL A 24 -11.61 6.21 -21.57
CA VAL A 24 -11.49 7.68 -21.58
C VAL A 24 -10.04 8.10 -21.85
N SER A 25 -9.88 9.09 -22.75
CA SER A 25 -8.55 9.65 -23.04
C SER A 25 -8.01 10.43 -21.85
N LEU A 26 -6.71 10.28 -21.57
CA LEU A 26 -6.01 11.03 -20.51
C LEU A 26 -6.10 12.55 -20.63
N ARG A 27 -6.25 13.06 -21.85
CA ARG A 27 -6.37 14.49 -22.11
C ARG A 27 -7.72 15.06 -21.68
N ALA A 28 -8.73 14.20 -21.59
CA ALA A 28 -10.10 14.56 -21.20
C ALA A 28 -10.40 14.32 -19.71
N LEU A 29 -9.44 13.83 -18.95
CA LEU A 29 -9.62 13.49 -17.54
C LEU A 29 -8.96 14.50 -16.63
N ASP A 30 -9.70 14.94 -15.63
CA ASP A 30 -9.12 15.55 -14.45
C ASP A 30 -8.25 14.54 -13.70
N LYS A 31 -7.25 15.04 -12.99
CA LYS A 31 -6.27 14.21 -12.30
C LYS A 31 -6.26 14.52 -10.80
N VAL A 32 -6.30 13.48 -10.01
CA VAL A 32 -6.04 13.56 -8.57
C VAL A 32 -4.62 13.11 -8.32
N ARG A 33 -3.85 13.92 -7.62
CA ARG A 33 -2.48 13.60 -7.22
C ARG A 33 -2.47 13.04 -5.81
N LEU A 34 -2.13 11.76 -5.70
CA LEU A 34 -1.88 11.07 -4.44
C LEU A 34 -0.38 11.08 -4.17
N SER A 35 0.08 11.59 -3.03
CA SER A 35 1.50 11.55 -2.69
C SER A 35 1.92 10.14 -2.25
N VAL A 36 3.23 9.86 -2.32
CA VAL A 36 3.76 8.54 -1.96
C VAL A 36 3.48 8.21 -0.49
N GLU A 37 3.60 9.17 0.42
CA GLU A 37 3.24 8.96 1.82
C GLU A 37 1.74 8.78 2.06
N GLU A 38 0.89 9.37 1.23
CA GLU A 38 -0.56 9.11 1.27
C GLU A 38 -0.89 7.69 0.82
N ALA A 39 -0.23 7.21 -0.23
CA ALA A 39 -0.35 5.81 -0.67
C ALA A 39 0.13 4.83 0.41
N GLU A 40 1.23 5.13 1.09
CA GLU A 40 1.73 4.33 2.22
C GLU A 40 0.73 4.31 3.39
N ALA A 41 0.11 5.44 3.73
CA ALA A 41 -0.89 5.51 4.78
C ALA A 41 -2.11 4.62 4.49
N ILE A 42 -2.59 4.64 3.24
CA ILE A 42 -3.67 3.74 2.76
C ILE A 42 -3.22 2.28 2.87
N ARG A 43 -2.00 1.98 2.40
CA ARG A 43 -1.47 0.62 2.46
C ARG A 43 -1.45 0.08 3.89
N LEU A 44 -0.85 0.81 4.82
CA LEU A 44 -0.73 0.38 6.21
C LEU A 44 -2.09 0.24 6.90
N LYS A 45 -2.98 1.22 6.71
CA LYS A 45 -4.25 1.25 7.44
C LYS A 45 -5.34 0.42 6.79
N ASP A 46 -5.54 0.58 5.48
CA ASP A 46 -6.73 0.04 4.80
C ASP A 46 -6.46 -1.32 4.16
N LEU A 47 -5.23 -1.56 3.69
CA LEU A 47 -4.85 -2.84 3.08
C LEU A 47 -4.31 -3.83 4.12
N GLU A 48 -3.42 -3.40 5.03
CA GLU A 48 -2.84 -4.26 6.06
C GLU A 48 -3.67 -4.28 7.37
N GLY A 49 -4.62 -3.36 7.53
CA GLY A 49 -5.52 -3.33 8.68
C GLY A 49 -4.89 -2.90 10.00
N MET A 50 -3.72 -2.25 9.96
CA MET A 50 -2.95 -1.89 11.15
C MET A 50 -3.64 -0.82 12.00
N GLY A 51 -3.32 -0.78 13.30
CA GLY A 51 -3.72 0.30 14.20
C GLY A 51 -3.12 1.65 13.79
N GLN A 52 -3.86 2.77 13.98
CA GLN A 52 -3.35 4.11 13.62
C GLN A 52 -2.05 4.48 14.34
N GLU A 53 -1.90 4.04 15.58
CA GLU A 53 -0.68 4.27 16.36
C GLU A 53 0.52 3.54 15.74
N GLU A 54 0.33 2.28 15.38
CA GLU A 54 1.36 1.47 14.74
C GLU A 54 1.73 2.01 13.35
N CYS A 55 0.72 2.43 12.56
CA CYS A 55 0.97 3.09 11.27
C CYS A 55 1.81 4.36 11.44
N ALA A 56 1.48 5.19 12.42
CA ALA A 56 2.19 6.43 12.71
C ALA A 56 3.65 6.16 13.11
N GLN A 57 3.89 5.13 13.94
CA GLN A 57 5.24 4.70 14.32
C GLN A 57 6.04 4.22 13.11
N ARG A 58 5.45 3.42 12.23
CA ARG A 58 6.13 2.95 11.01
C ARG A 58 6.50 4.08 10.07
N MET A 59 5.65 5.07 9.95
CA MET A 59 5.91 6.25 9.12
C MET A 59 6.76 7.33 9.84
N SER A 60 7.19 7.10 11.08
CA SER A 60 7.98 8.03 11.91
C SER A 60 7.32 9.40 12.10
N ILE A 61 6.00 9.41 12.25
CA ILE A 61 5.18 10.62 12.47
C ILE A 61 4.28 10.44 13.69
N SER A 62 3.69 11.55 14.17
CA SER A 62 2.71 11.50 15.25
C SER A 62 1.36 10.98 14.72
N ARG A 63 0.59 10.30 15.59
CA ARG A 63 -0.76 9.82 15.27
C ARG A 63 -1.69 10.91 14.69
N PRO A 64 -1.76 12.15 15.20
CA PRO A 64 -2.55 13.20 14.58
C PRO A 64 -2.10 13.57 13.17
N THR A 65 -0.77 13.49 12.91
CA THR A 65 -0.23 13.72 11.56
C THR A 65 -0.62 12.57 10.62
N PHE A 66 -0.50 11.33 11.09
CA PHE A 66 -0.94 10.15 10.33
C PHE A 66 -2.42 10.25 9.97
N HIS A 67 -3.28 10.58 10.95
CA HIS A 67 -4.71 10.76 10.73
C HIS A 67 -5.00 11.75 9.60
N ARG A 68 -4.36 12.94 9.62
CA ARG A 68 -4.53 13.94 8.55
C ARG A 68 -4.05 13.47 7.18
N VAL A 69 -2.93 12.74 7.12
CA VAL A 69 -2.42 12.15 5.87
C VAL A 69 -3.42 11.13 5.31
N LEU A 70 -3.92 10.26 6.18
CA LEU A 70 -4.90 9.22 5.80
C LEU A 70 -6.22 9.83 5.32
N GLU A 71 -6.75 10.82 6.04
CA GLU A 71 -7.98 11.53 5.67
C GLU A 71 -7.83 12.23 4.30
N SER A 72 -6.72 12.93 4.09
CA SER A 72 -6.40 13.53 2.79
C SER A 72 -6.36 12.48 1.68
N ALA A 73 -5.68 11.36 1.91
CA ALA A 73 -5.58 10.27 0.95
C ALA A 73 -6.94 9.67 0.58
N ARG A 74 -7.77 9.38 1.58
CA ARG A 74 -9.12 8.83 1.39
C ARG A 74 -10.03 9.79 0.64
N GLY A 75 -10.00 11.08 1.00
CA GLY A 75 -10.76 12.12 0.30
C GLY A 75 -10.39 12.20 -1.18
N LYS A 76 -9.10 12.15 -1.50
CA LYS A 76 -8.61 12.14 -2.89
C LYS A 76 -9.05 10.89 -3.66
N LEU A 77 -8.99 9.71 -3.03
CA LEU A 77 -9.46 8.48 -3.67
C LEU A 77 -10.97 8.51 -3.90
N ALA A 78 -11.74 8.98 -2.93
CA ALA A 78 -13.18 9.12 -3.06
C ALA A 78 -13.55 10.10 -4.19
N ASP A 79 -12.88 11.25 -4.26
CA ASP A 79 -13.07 12.22 -5.33
C ASP A 79 -12.75 11.63 -6.71
N ALA A 80 -11.66 10.88 -6.82
CA ALA A 80 -11.28 10.24 -8.08
C ALA A 80 -12.31 9.18 -8.52
N LEU A 81 -12.76 8.35 -7.59
CA LEU A 81 -13.71 7.26 -7.88
C LEU A 81 -15.09 7.80 -8.24
N LEU A 82 -15.61 8.76 -7.46
CA LEU A 82 -16.97 9.28 -7.64
C LEU A 82 -17.09 10.21 -8.83
N ASN A 83 -16.06 10.96 -9.16
CA ASN A 83 -16.05 11.92 -10.25
C ASN A 83 -15.29 11.44 -11.50
N GLY A 84 -14.91 10.17 -11.56
CA GLY A 84 -14.26 9.56 -12.72
C GLY A 84 -12.93 10.19 -13.10
N LYS A 85 -12.15 10.66 -12.12
CA LYS A 85 -10.84 11.28 -12.34
C LYS A 85 -9.74 10.23 -12.41
N ALA A 86 -8.63 10.57 -13.08
CA ALA A 86 -7.44 9.76 -13.04
C ALA A 86 -6.66 9.97 -11.73
N ILE A 87 -6.06 8.91 -11.20
CA ILE A 87 -5.19 8.97 -10.01
C ILE A 87 -3.75 8.87 -10.48
N ARG A 88 -2.90 9.77 -9.99
CA ARG A 88 -1.46 9.73 -10.20
C ARG A 88 -0.74 9.72 -8.86
N ILE A 89 0.04 8.68 -8.60
CA ILE A 89 0.86 8.57 -7.39
C ILE A 89 2.22 9.17 -7.69
N GLU A 90 2.51 10.32 -7.09
CA GLU A 90 3.78 11.02 -7.31
C GLU A 90 4.10 12.04 -6.23
N GLY A 91 5.39 12.27 -6.01
CA GLY A 91 5.89 13.32 -5.11
C GLY A 91 5.54 13.08 -3.64
N GLY A 92 5.68 14.12 -2.84
CA GLY A 92 5.50 14.10 -1.40
C GLY A 92 6.82 14.32 -0.66
N ASN A 93 6.73 14.37 0.68
CA ASN A 93 7.89 14.51 1.57
C ASN A 93 8.11 13.18 2.29
N PHE A 94 8.85 12.26 1.68
CA PHE A 94 9.10 10.96 2.24
C PHE A 94 10.58 10.56 2.14
N GLU A 95 10.99 9.66 3.00
CA GLU A 95 12.26 8.93 2.96
C GLU A 95 11.97 7.43 2.82
N MET A 96 12.77 6.73 2.06
CA MET A 96 12.64 5.29 1.92
C MET A 96 13.10 4.58 3.18
N ALA A 97 12.32 3.61 3.62
CA ALA A 97 12.73 2.72 4.68
C ALA A 97 13.92 1.88 4.22
N MET A 98 14.87 1.71 5.11
CA MET A 98 16.00 0.80 4.89
C MET A 98 15.52 -0.64 4.99
N ARG A 99 16.09 -1.52 4.20
CA ARG A 99 15.88 -2.95 4.33
C ARG A 99 17.10 -3.61 4.93
N ARG A 100 16.88 -4.36 6.01
CA ARG A 100 17.94 -5.11 6.68
C ARG A 100 18.11 -6.48 6.06
N PHE A 101 19.35 -6.82 5.76
CA PHE A 101 19.79 -8.13 5.32
C PHE A 101 20.67 -8.79 6.37
N ARG A 102 20.72 -10.11 6.34
CA ARG A 102 21.60 -10.93 7.16
C ARG A 102 22.21 -12.02 6.29
N CYS A 103 23.50 -12.28 6.45
CA CYS A 103 24.15 -13.43 5.82
C CYS A 103 24.21 -14.64 6.75
N THR A 104 24.55 -15.79 6.23
CA THR A 104 24.73 -17.04 6.99
C THR A 104 25.84 -16.94 8.04
N ASN A 105 26.80 -16.05 7.86
CA ASN A 105 27.87 -15.79 8.83
C ASN A 105 27.47 -14.76 9.91
N GLY A 106 26.19 -14.35 9.96
CA GLY A 106 25.65 -13.48 11.01
C GLY A 106 25.86 -11.98 10.81
N HIS A 107 26.50 -11.52 9.72
CA HIS A 107 26.62 -10.08 9.45
C HIS A 107 25.26 -9.52 9.04
N GLU A 108 24.95 -8.34 9.59
CA GLU A 108 23.74 -7.59 9.25
C GLU A 108 24.09 -6.24 8.67
N TRP A 109 23.33 -5.78 7.67
CA TRP A 109 23.46 -4.44 7.07
C TRP A 109 22.13 -3.94 6.54
N ASP A 110 22.03 -2.64 6.46
CA ASP A 110 20.84 -1.98 5.93
C ASP A 110 21.11 -1.47 4.52
N VAL A 111 20.14 -1.70 3.63
CA VAL A 111 20.17 -1.28 2.24
C VAL A 111 19.01 -0.34 1.99
N PRO A 112 19.25 0.87 1.45
CA PRO A 112 18.18 1.75 1.02
C PRO A 112 17.31 1.07 -0.03
N PHE A 113 16.00 1.28 0.05
CA PHE A 113 15.06 0.66 -0.87
C PHE A 113 15.34 1.01 -2.33
N GLU A 114 15.76 2.24 -2.62
CA GLU A 114 16.12 2.68 -3.97
C GLU A 114 17.26 1.83 -4.56
N VAL A 115 18.25 1.50 -3.74
CA VAL A 115 19.35 0.61 -4.16
C VAL A 115 18.81 -0.79 -4.43
N MET A 116 17.88 -1.26 -3.61
CA MET A 116 17.28 -2.59 -3.79
C MET A 116 16.47 -2.76 -5.07
N VAL A 117 15.77 -1.70 -5.51
CA VAL A 117 14.97 -1.74 -6.74
C VAL A 117 15.86 -1.75 -7.98
N ASN A 118 16.95 -0.98 -7.94
CA ASN A 118 17.85 -0.84 -9.09
C ASN A 118 18.94 -1.91 -9.12
N GLU A 119 19.51 -2.22 -7.98
CA GLU A 119 20.62 -3.16 -7.84
C GLU A 119 20.53 -3.91 -6.51
N PRO A 120 19.71 -4.97 -6.42
CA PRO A 120 19.57 -5.73 -5.18
C PRO A 120 20.91 -6.34 -4.76
N PRO A 121 21.22 -6.37 -3.46
CA PRO A 121 22.48 -6.91 -2.98
C PRO A 121 22.58 -8.40 -3.35
N ARG A 122 23.70 -8.80 -3.93
CA ARG A 122 23.96 -10.17 -4.34
C ARG A 122 24.86 -10.93 -3.37
N PHE A 123 25.60 -10.20 -2.54
CA PHE A 123 26.55 -10.75 -1.58
C PHE A 123 26.63 -9.89 -0.33
N CYS A 124 27.14 -10.48 0.74
CA CYS A 124 27.42 -9.77 1.99
C CYS A 124 28.62 -8.82 1.80
N PRO A 125 28.51 -7.54 2.13
CA PRO A 125 29.61 -6.60 1.97
C PRO A 125 30.79 -6.89 2.90
N THR A 126 30.60 -7.68 3.95
CA THR A 126 31.66 -7.99 4.94
C THR A 126 32.40 -9.28 4.60
N CYS A 127 31.72 -10.32 4.17
CA CYS A 127 32.34 -11.64 3.95
C CYS A 127 32.13 -12.21 2.53
N ASN A 128 31.57 -11.46 1.64
CA ASN A 128 31.31 -11.81 0.23
C ASN A 128 30.53 -13.11 -0.01
N THR A 129 29.87 -13.67 1.02
CA THR A 129 28.98 -14.81 0.81
C THR A 129 27.75 -14.43 0.02
N LEU A 130 27.31 -15.31 -0.88
CA LEU A 130 26.09 -15.18 -1.67
C LEU A 130 24.83 -15.56 -0.86
N ASN A 131 25.01 -16.24 0.27
CA ASN A 131 23.92 -16.68 1.13
C ASN A 131 23.45 -15.54 2.03
N ILE A 132 22.61 -14.68 1.46
CA ILE A 132 22.02 -13.52 2.12
C ILE A 132 20.50 -13.63 2.15
N LEU A 133 19.89 -13.26 3.27
CA LEU A 133 18.46 -13.27 3.46
C LEU A 133 18.00 -11.93 4.03
N PRO A 134 16.86 -11.40 3.56
CA PRO A 134 16.25 -10.25 4.20
C PRO A 134 15.71 -10.66 5.58
N THR A 135 16.02 -9.88 6.62
CA THR A 135 15.57 -10.17 7.99
C THR A 135 14.12 -9.76 8.23
N GLN A 136 13.59 -8.85 7.39
CA GLN A 136 12.18 -8.49 7.40
C GLN A 136 11.59 -8.82 6.04
N PRO A 137 10.49 -9.56 5.97
CA PRO A 137 9.81 -9.79 4.70
C PRO A 137 9.35 -8.46 4.10
N PHE A 138 9.46 -8.32 2.80
CA PHE A 138 8.74 -7.30 2.04
C PHE A 138 7.29 -7.37 2.46
N GLY A 139 6.80 -6.30 3.11
CA GLY A 139 5.41 -6.18 3.50
C GLY A 139 4.70 -7.53 3.53
N SER A 140 4.93 -8.33 4.55
CA SER A 140 4.30 -9.65 4.69
C SER A 140 2.77 -9.59 4.74
N GLY A 141 2.20 -8.42 4.47
CA GLY A 141 0.78 -8.15 4.33
C GLY A 141 0.15 -8.56 2.99
N TRP A 142 0.93 -8.78 1.95
CA TRP A 142 0.39 -9.30 0.67
C TRP A 142 0.18 -10.81 0.70
N GLY A 143 0.53 -11.47 1.80
CA GLY A 143 0.37 -12.88 2.04
C GLY A 143 -1.04 -13.24 2.48
N ARG A 144 -1.89 -13.64 1.55
CA ARG A 144 -2.88 -14.71 1.69
C ARG A 144 -3.89 -14.70 2.86
N ARG A 145 -4.07 -13.62 3.61
CA ARG A 145 -5.09 -13.57 4.66
C ARG A 145 -6.13 -12.50 4.39
N GLY A 146 -6.98 -12.66 3.45
CA GLY A 146 -8.06 -11.69 3.35
C GLY A 146 -9.07 -11.84 2.24
N TRP A 147 -8.87 -12.76 1.32
CA TRP A 147 -9.88 -12.96 0.27
C TRP A 147 -10.57 -14.33 0.33
N ALA A 148 -10.37 -15.09 1.39
CA ALA A 148 -11.10 -16.31 1.66
C ALA A 148 -12.08 -16.09 2.82
N GLY A 149 -13.18 -15.42 2.59
CA GLY A 149 -14.16 -15.41 3.65
C GLY A 149 -15.18 -14.29 3.56
N ASN A 150 -16.04 -14.32 2.70
CA ASN A 150 -17.49 -14.23 2.92
C ASN A 150 -18.24 -14.44 1.61
N ARG A 151 -18.13 -15.65 1.09
CA ARG A 151 -19.24 -16.15 0.27
C ARG A 151 -20.34 -16.50 1.23
N GLY A 152 -21.11 -15.51 1.65
CA GLY A 152 -22.41 -15.72 2.24
C GLY A 152 -23.22 -16.58 1.29
N ARG A 153 -23.53 -17.79 1.70
CA ARG A 153 -24.53 -18.64 1.06
C ARG A 153 -25.86 -17.92 1.18
N GLY A 154 -26.21 -17.16 0.17
CA GLY A 154 -27.58 -16.82 -0.10
C GLY A 154 -28.26 -18.11 -0.59
N THR A 155 -28.88 -18.83 0.29
CA THR A 155 -29.88 -19.86 -0.06
C THR A 155 -31.02 -19.15 -0.77
N ILE A 156 -31.03 -19.28 -2.09
CA ILE A 156 -32.23 -18.96 -2.88
C ILE A 156 -33.20 -20.10 -2.62
N ASP A 157 -34.16 -19.85 -1.75
CA ASP A 157 -35.33 -20.71 -1.54
C ASP A 157 -36.17 -20.68 -2.83
N ARG A 158 -36.08 -21.75 -3.61
CA ARG A 158 -36.99 -22.03 -4.72
C ARG A 158 -38.09 -22.94 -4.18
N GLY A 159 -39.03 -22.34 -3.52
CA GLY A 159 -40.23 -23.00 -3.09
C GLY A 159 -41.47 -22.23 -3.49
N GLY A 160 -42.15 -22.68 -4.51
CA GLY A 160 -43.44 -22.12 -4.90
C GLY A 160 -43.92 -22.61 -6.24
N GLN A 161 -44.28 -23.88 -6.33
CA GLN A 161 -45.15 -24.36 -7.39
C GLN A 161 -46.57 -23.81 -7.19
N PRO A 162 -47.25 -23.33 -8.22
CA PRO A 162 -48.69 -23.15 -8.16
C PRO A 162 -49.39 -24.47 -8.48
N ALA A 163 -50.23 -24.86 -7.57
CA ALA A 163 -51.14 -25.97 -7.74
C ALA A 163 -52.14 -25.70 -8.87
N SER A 164 -52.31 -26.69 -9.70
CA SER A 164 -53.42 -26.86 -10.61
C SER A 164 -54.75 -26.95 -9.83
N GLY A 165 -55.71 -26.11 -10.18
CA GLY A 165 -57.13 -26.21 -9.79
C GLY A 165 -57.98 -26.24 -11.05
N GLN A 166 -58.61 -27.34 -11.23
CA GLN A 166 -59.70 -27.60 -12.19
C GLN A 166 -60.93 -26.82 -11.75
N GLU A 167 -61.59 -26.24 -12.62
CA GLU A 167 -63.02 -26.36 -13.10
C GLU A 167 -63.34 -25.12 -13.93
#